data_5200ece3b27bc22a181920752ad14a9b
#
_entry.id   5200ece3b27bc22a181920752ad14a9b
#
_cell.length_a   1.000
_cell.length_b   1.000
_cell.length_c   1.000
_cell.angle_alpha   90.00
_cell.angle_beta   90.00
_cell.angle_gamma   90.00
#
_symmetry.space_group_name_H-M   'P 1'
#
loop_
_entity.id
_entity.type
_entity.pdbx_description
1 polymer ?
#
loop_
_entity_poly.entity_id
_entity_poly.type
_entity_poly.pdbx_seq_one_letter_code
_entity_poly.pdbx_strand_id
1 'polypeptide(L)'
;MRGGRRKLPSGFHAAAPLRLDLAGGWTDVPPFSAREGGIVVTAAIALTARVELRLGGPRIKLVSEELGQELECANSGGLVLDGRLDALKAALRMFPVQATCTLTTRSDAPAGAGSGLGGAGATDVALVAALALARTERLSEREIAEQAWYLEAVERKVPGGKQDHFAAALGGFQRLSFRDPDVGTEPITLDPAFAAALERQTVLCYTGRPAAAGAALTRVAAACERGDDGVTGALRAVKDAAEAMVEALRAADLARVGALLAEGWTHQQALDPDVRTPEMARLERALAAVGALGGKGAGLGAGGSMFFVTGDDPAPAVAAARAAGATVLPARWAAEGVRAW
;
A
#
# COMPACT_ATOMS: atom_id res chain seq x y z
N MET A 1 21.25 44.32 -16.52
CA MET A 1 21.57 43.01 -15.96
C MET A 1 20.55 42.04 -16.49
N ARG A 2 20.91 41.13 -17.40
CA ARG A 2 19.99 40.09 -17.89
C ARG A 2 19.99 38.95 -16.86
N GLY A 3 18.90 38.84 -16.08
CA GLY A 3 18.71 37.73 -15.20
C GLY A 3 18.64 36.44 -16.01
N GLY A 4 19.67 35.61 -15.90
CA GLY A 4 19.69 34.29 -16.50
C GLY A 4 18.52 33.47 -15.93
N ARG A 5 17.54 33.15 -16.75
CA ARG A 5 16.53 32.13 -16.42
C ARG A 5 17.31 30.84 -16.16
N ARG A 6 17.36 30.40 -14.89
CA ARG A 6 17.80 29.03 -14.56
C ARG A 6 16.94 28.10 -15.41
N LYS A 7 17.58 27.35 -16.33
CA LYS A 7 16.89 26.25 -17.00
C LYS A 7 16.38 25.30 -15.91
N LEU A 8 15.09 25.12 -15.81
CA LEU A 8 14.52 24.08 -14.96
C LEU A 8 15.08 22.72 -15.40
N PRO A 9 15.32 21.79 -14.48
CA PRO A 9 15.66 20.43 -14.83
C PRO A 9 14.64 19.89 -15.83
N SER A 10 15.08 19.14 -16.82
CA SER A 10 14.18 18.55 -17.82
C SER A 10 13.52 17.26 -17.33
N GLY A 11 13.97 16.70 -16.21
CA GLY A 11 13.47 15.48 -15.59
C GLY A 11 13.28 15.63 -14.09
N PHE A 12 12.20 15.05 -13.58
CA PHE A 12 11.86 14.95 -12.16
C PHE A 12 11.53 13.51 -11.86
N HIS A 13 11.98 13.03 -10.73
CA HIS A 13 11.79 11.65 -10.31
C HIS A 13 11.17 11.60 -8.93
N ALA A 14 10.40 10.56 -8.66
CA ALA A 14 10.00 10.22 -7.31
C ALA A 14 9.95 8.71 -7.14
N ALA A 15 10.16 8.27 -5.90
CA ALA A 15 9.99 6.87 -5.50
C ALA A 15 9.30 6.82 -4.14
N ALA A 16 8.35 5.90 -3.99
CA ALA A 16 7.64 5.65 -2.75
C ALA A 16 7.66 4.15 -2.45
N PRO A 17 7.94 3.73 -1.20
CA PRO A 17 7.94 2.32 -0.82
C PRO A 17 6.53 1.73 -0.82
N LEU A 18 6.44 0.43 -1.08
CA LEU A 18 5.25 -0.36 -0.80
C LEU A 18 5.17 -0.66 0.70
N ARG A 19 4.08 -1.31 1.14
CA ARG A 19 3.87 -1.61 2.55
C ARG A 19 3.33 -3.02 2.81
N LEU A 20 3.60 -3.53 4.02
CA LEU A 20 2.83 -4.57 4.69
C LEU A 20 1.95 -3.92 5.76
N ASP A 21 0.68 -4.29 5.82
CA ASP A 21 -0.23 -3.97 6.92
C ASP A 21 -0.14 -5.08 7.97
N LEU A 22 0.69 -4.89 8.99
CA LEU A 22 0.94 -5.89 10.02
C LEU A 22 -0.33 -6.23 10.82
N ALA A 23 -1.16 -5.23 11.10
CA ALA A 23 -2.46 -5.40 11.75
C ALA A 23 -3.38 -4.22 11.42
N GLY A 24 -4.69 -4.42 11.60
CA GLY A 24 -5.67 -3.34 11.53
C GLY A 24 -6.22 -3.01 10.14
N GLY A 25 -5.71 -3.60 9.08
CA GLY A 25 -6.24 -3.40 7.72
C GLY A 25 -7.77 -3.62 7.67
N TRP A 26 -8.47 -2.86 6.85
CA TRP A 26 -9.91 -2.65 6.77
C TRP A 26 -10.47 -1.58 7.72
N THR A 27 -9.88 -1.35 8.88
CA THR A 27 -10.44 -0.42 9.88
C THR A 27 -10.28 1.06 9.47
N ASP A 28 -9.43 1.35 8.49
CA ASP A 28 -9.22 2.68 7.89
C ASP A 28 -10.29 3.04 6.83
N VAL A 29 -11.21 2.13 6.55
CA VAL A 29 -12.24 2.32 5.51
C VAL A 29 -13.56 2.81 6.12
N PRO A 30 -14.18 3.88 5.56
CA PRO A 30 -15.53 4.27 5.93
C PRO A 30 -16.56 3.17 5.58
N PRO A 31 -17.64 3.04 6.37
CA PRO A 31 -18.07 3.92 7.47
C PRO A 31 -17.46 3.59 8.84
N PHE A 32 -16.66 2.51 8.97
CA PHE A 32 -16.12 2.11 10.26
C PHE A 32 -15.14 3.16 10.82
N SER A 33 -14.19 3.64 10.00
CA SER A 33 -13.25 4.68 10.41
C SER A 33 -13.93 5.96 10.90
N ALA A 34 -15.02 6.36 10.25
CA ALA A 34 -15.77 7.56 10.61
C ALA A 34 -16.56 7.41 11.91
N ARG A 35 -17.09 6.20 12.20
CA ARG A 35 -17.95 5.97 13.38
C ARG A 35 -17.17 5.57 14.63
N GLU A 36 -16.24 4.65 14.49
CA GLU A 36 -15.52 4.02 15.61
C GLU A 36 -14.03 4.34 15.64
N GLY A 37 -13.55 4.98 14.57
CA GLY A 37 -12.13 5.18 14.34
C GLY A 37 -11.40 3.87 14.01
N GLY A 38 -10.43 3.95 13.11
CA GLY A 38 -9.60 2.81 12.71
C GLY A 38 -8.18 2.91 13.27
N ILE A 39 -7.49 1.79 13.32
CA ILE A 39 -6.06 1.72 13.64
C ILE A 39 -5.41 0.69 12.73
N VAL A 40 -4.32 1.10 12.06
CA VAL A 40 -3.54 0.20 11.22
C VAL A 40 -2.06 0.32 11.61
N VAL A 41 -1.39 -0.81 11.74
CA VAL A 41 0.06 -0.88 11.91
C VAL A 41 0.67 -1.30 10.59
N THR A 42 1.51 -0.43 10.03
CA THR A 42 2.15 -0.65 8.74
C THR A 42 3.67 -0.72 8.85
N ALA A 43 4.29 -1.48 7.97
CA ALA A 43 5.73 -1.50 7.75
C ALA A 43 6.03 -1.24 6.28
N ALA A 44 6.78 -0.20 5.96
CA ALA A 44 7.24 0.05 4.60
C ALA A 44 8.30 -0.97 4.19
N ILE A 45 8.23 -1.43 2.94
CA ILE A 45 9.18 -2.40 2.37
C ILE A 45 9.92 -1.82 1.17
N ALA A 46 11.13 -2.33 0.89
CA ALA A 46 12.02 -1.81 -0.14
C ALA A 46 11.62 -2.17 -1.59
N LEU A 47 10.39 -2.66 -1.80
CA LEU A 47 9.73 -2.65 -3.10
C LEU A 47 9.13 -1.27 -3.32
N THR A 48 9.27 -0.69 -4.51
CA THR A 48 8.94 0.72 -4.74
C THR A 48 8.05 0.93 -5.95
N ALA A 49 7.20 1.95 -5.87
CA ALA A 49 6.62 2.61 -7.04
C ALA A 49 7.50 3.82 -7.41
N ARG A 50 7.76 4.00 -8.70
CA ARG A 50 8.63 5.06 -9.24
C ARG A 50 7.91 5.85 -10.30
N VAL A 51 8.16 7.14 -10.32
CA VAL A 51 7.64 8.07 -11.32
C VAL A 51 8.80 8.84 -11.93
N GLU A 52 8.76 8.98 -13.25
CA GLU A 52 9.61 9.87 -14.01
C GLU A 52 8.73 10.86 -14.79
N LEU A 53 8.95 12.14 -14.59
CA LEU A 53 8.35 13.22 -15.37
C LEU A 53 9.43 13.92 -16.20
N ARG A 54 9.30 13.90 -17.51
CA ARG A 54 10.14 14.69 -18.43
C ARG A 54 9.32 15.79 -19.06
N LEU A 55 9.72 17.04 -18.86
CA LEU A 55 9.08 18.20 -19.48
C LEU A 55 9.56 18.40 -20.92
N GLY A 56 8.64 18.76 -21.81
CA GLY A 56 8.88 19.00 -23.23
C GLY A 56 8.37 17.89 -24.11
N GLY A 57 8.65 17.99 -25.41
CA GLY A 57 8.14 17.07 -26.45
C GLY A 57 6.95 17.66 -27.20
N PRO A 58 6.46 16.98 -28.26
CA PRO A 58 5.38 17.48 -29.09
C PRO A 58 3.97 17.27 -28.49
N ARG A 59 3.82 16.32 -27.55
CA ARG A 59 2.55 15.88 -26.97
C ARG A 59 2.71 15.54 -25.51
N ILE A 60 1.60 15.37 -24.81
CA ILE A 60 1.55 14.70 -23.50
C ILE A 60 1.57 13.19 -23.77
N LYS A 61 2.56 12.51 -23.21
CA LYS A 61 2.71 11.04 -23.26
C LYS A 61 2.62 10.47 -21.85
N LEU A 62 1.74 9.51 -21.66
CA LEU A 62 1.56 8.77 -20.40
C LEU A 62 1.98 7.33 -20.62
N VAL A 63 2.79 6.79 -19.72
CA VAL A 63 3.30 5.43 -19.80
C VAL A 63 3.18 4.76 -18.43
N SER A 64 2.59 3.57 -18.38
CA SER A 64 2.64 2.69 -17.23
C SER A 64 3.35 1.41 -17.66
N GLU A 65 4.60 1.25 -17.21
CA GLU A 65 5.42 0.08 -17.57
C GLU A 65 4.84 -1.20 -16.93
N GLU A 66 4.34 -1.10 -15.69
CA GLU A 66 3.75 -2.21 -14.95
C GLU A 66 2.44 -2.72 -15.57
N LEU A 67 1.68 -1.86 -16.27
CA LEU A 67 0.46 -2.23 -16.99
C LEU A 67 0.71 -2.52 -18.47
N GLY A 68 1.92 -2.21 -18.97
CA GLY A 68 2.22 -2.29 -20.40
C GLY A 68 1.34 -1.37 -21.25
N GLN A 69 0.95 -0.21 -20.71
CA GLN A 69 0.03 0.74 -21.35
C GLN A 69 0.71 2.06 -21.67
N GLU A 70 0.34 2.61 -22.81
CA GLU A 70 0.81 3.92 -23.28
C GLU A 70 -0.36 4.69 -23.89
N LEU A 71 -0.37 6.02 -23.71
CA LEU A 71 -1.37 6.94 -24.26
C LEU A 71 -0.71 8.27 -24.61
N GLU A 72 -1.07 8.82 -25.77
CA GLU A 72 -0.67 10.17 -26.17
C GLU A 72 -1.89 11.07 -26.38
N CYS A 73 -1.81 12.32 -25.94
CA CYS A 73 -2.80 13.35 -26.23
C CYS A 73 -2.13 14.68 -26.58
N ALA A 74 -2.81 15.49 -27.39
CA ALA A 74 -2.25 16.75 -27.88
C ALA A 74 -2.11 17.81 -26.76
N ASN A 75 -3.03 17.80 -25.79
CA ASN A 75 -3.11 18.78 -24.70
C ASN A 75 -3.87 18.19 -23.51
N SER A 76 -4.00 18.98 -22.44
CA SER A 76 -4.71 18.56 -21.21
C SER A 76 -6.21 18.26 -21.38
N GLY A 77 -6.85 18.75 -22.44
CA GLY A 77 -8.23 18.40 -22.77
C GLY A 77 -8.44 16.92 -23.12
N GLY A 78 -7.36 16.22 -23.53
CA GLY A 78 -7.36 14.77 -23.77
C GLY A 78 -7.22 13.90 -22.53
N LEU A 79 -7.06 14.49 -21.34
CA LEU A 79 -6.91 13.77 -20.06
C LEU A 79 -8.28 13.36 -19.47
N VAL A 80 -9.08 12.65 -20.25
CA VAL A 80 -10.41 12.15 -19.81
C VAL A 80 -10.23 10.83 -19.04
N LEU A 81 -10.88 10.72 -17.88
CA LEU A 81 -10.90 9.48 -17.10
C LEU A 81 -11.85 8.49 -17.76
N ASP A 82 -11.29 7.43 -18.35
CA ASP A 82 -12.00 6.43 -19.17
C ASP A 82 -11.61 4.99 -18.82
N GLY A 83 -10.92 4.80 -17.68
CA GLY A 83 -10.42 3.51 -17.22
C GLY A 83 -8.99 3.18 -17.67
N ARG A 84 -8.38 3.99 -18.54
CA ARG A 84 -7.01 3.79 -19.03
C ARG A 84 -6.07 4.84 -18.47
N LEU A 85 -5.05 4.41 -17.71
CA LEU A 85 -4.04 5.30 -17.12
C LEU A 85 -4.66 6.46 -16.31
N ASP A 86 -5.80 6.23 -15.67
CA ASP A 86 -6.56 7.29 -14.98
C ASP A 86 -5.80 7.90 -13.82
N ALA A 87 -4.89 7.17 -13.15
CA ALA A 87 -4.02 7.72 -12.12
C ALA A 87 -3.12 8.83 -12.68
N LEU A 88 -2.46 8.58 -13.83
CA LEU A 88 -1.58 9.55 -14.48
C LEU A 88 -2.36 10.77 -15.02
N LYS A 89 -3.54 10.52 -15.59
CA LYS A 89 -4.41 11.58 -16.11
C LYS A 89 -4.91 12.49 -14.97
N ALA A 90 -5.43 11.89 -13.91
CA ALA A 90 -5.94 12.61 -12.75
C ALA A 90 -4.81 13.40 -12.05
N ALA A 91 -3.62 12.81 -11.90
CA ALA A 91 -2.46 13.49 -11.33
C ALA A 91 -2.07 14.74 -12.14
N LEU A 92 -2.01 14.66 -13.47
CA LEU A 92 -1.73 15.83 -14.32
C LEU A 92 -2.88 16.86 -14.33
N ARG A 93 -4.10 16.47 -14.06
CA ARG A 93 -5.22 17.41 -13.89
C ARG A 93 -5.13 18.16 -12.57
N MET A 94 -4.77 17.45 -11.47
CA MET A 94 -4.59 18.07 -10.15
C MET A 94 -3.33 18.94 -10.09
N PHE A 95 -2.25 18.49 -10.71
CA PHE A 95 -0.95 19.16 -10.73
C PHE A 95 -0.53 19.47 -12.17
N PRO A 96 -1.20 20.43 -12.85
CA PRO A 96 -0.93 20.74 -14.23
C PRO A 96 0.47 21.33 -14.39
N VAL A 97 1.24 20.80 -15.34
CA VAL A 97 2.55 21.34 -15.74
C VAL A 97 2.39 22.28 -16.94
N GLN A 98 3.20 23.35 -17.00
CA GLN A 98 3.11 24.38 -18.04
C GLN A 98 3.77 23.98 -19.37
N ALA A 99 3.86 22.68 -19.65
CA ALA A 99 4.49 22.16 -20.87
C ALA A 99 3.88 20.80 -21.22
N THR A 100 4.05 20.38 -22.46
CA THR A 100 3.92 18.97 -22.81
C THR A 100 4.94 18.16 -22.04
N CYS A 101 4.64 16.90 -21.76
CA CYS A 101 5.51 16.06 -20.93
C CYS A 101 5.38 14.60 -21.30
N THR A 102 6.35 13.80 -20.88
CA THR A 102 6.24 12.35 -20.74
C THR A 102 6.19 12.05 -19.24
N LEU A 103 5.13 11.37 -18.80
CA LEU A 103 4.95 10.90 -17.43
C LEU A 103 4.93 9.37 -17.45
N THR A 104 5.91 8.77 -16.78
CA THR A 104 6.10 7.32 -16.74
C THR A 104 5.97 6.82 -15.31
N THR A 105 5.22 5.73 -15.11
CA THR A 105 5.16 4.99 -13.86
C THR A 105 5.76 3.59 -14.02
N ARG A 106 6.36 3.10 -12.93
CA ARG A 106 6.88 1.74 -12.80
C ARG A 106 6.73 1.28 -11.36
N SER A 107 6.35 0.01 -11.16
CA SER A 107 6.22 -0.58 -9.83
C SER A 107 6.97 -1.90 -9.74
N ASP A 108 7.61 -2.15 -8.59
CA ASP A 108 8.21 -3.46 -8.25
C ASP A 108 7.14 -4.46 -7.74
N ALA A 109 5.86 -4.01 -7.58
CA ALA A 109 4.77 -4.89 -7.18
C ALA A 109 4.50 -5.95 -8.23
N PRO A 110 4.36 -7.24 -7.85
CA PRO A 110 3.95 -8.27 -8.81
C PRO A 110 2.55 -7.98 -9.33
N ALA A 111 2.32 -8.29 -10.63
CA ALA A 111 1.01 -8.13 -11.30
C ALA A 111 0.41 -6.70 -11.25
N GLY A 112 1.24 -5.67 -11.12
CA GLY A 112 0.79 -4.28 -11.12
C GLY A 112 -0.22 -4.00 -9.99
N ALA A 113 -1.39 -3.48 -10.32
CA ALA A 113 -2.49 -3.35 -9.36
C ALA A 113 -3.00 -4.74 -8.94
N GLY A 114 -3.18 -4.95 -7.64
CA GLY A 114 -3.70 -6.22 -7.11
C GLY A 114 -2.65 -7.10 -6.42
N SER A 115 -1.46 -6.57 -6.12
CA SER A 115 -0.48 -7.29 -5.29
C SER A 115 -0.87 -7.37 -3.81
N GLY A 116 -1.77 -6.50 -3.33
CA GLY A 116 -2.09 -6.34 -1.90
C GLY A 116 -1.04 -5.53 -1.12
N LEU A 117 0.03 -5.07 -1.76
CA LEU A 117 1.18 -4.41 -1.12
C LEU A 117 1.09 -2.87 -1.13
N GLY A 118 -0.08 -2.28 -1.40
CA GLY A 118 -0.26 -0.83 -1.45
C GLY A 118 0.34 -0.17 -2.70
N GLY A 119 0.56 -0.93 -3.77
CA GLY A 119 1.23 -0.44 -4.98
C GLY A 119 0.52 0.73 -5.67
N ALA A 120 -0.80 0.75 -5.69
CA ALA A 120 -1.58 1.86 -6.25
C ALA A 120 -1.37 3.14 -5.44
N GLY A 121 -1.56 3.07 -4.12
CA GLY A 121 -1.33 4.22 -3.22
C GLY A 121 0.11 4.74 -3.28
N ALA A 122 1.11 3.84 -3.33
CA ALA A 122 2.52 4.23 -3.50
C ALA A 122 2.77 4.90 -4.87
N THR A 123 2.11 4.47 -5.94
CA THR A 123 2.19 5.13 -7.25
C THR A 123 1.57 6.52 -7.19
N ASP A 124 0.41 6.69 -6.57
CA ASP A 124 -0.25 7.99 -6.39
C ASP A 124 0.62 8.96 -5.57
N VAL A 125 1.25 8.46 -4.48
CA VAL A 125 2.20 9.22 -3.66
C VAL A 125 3.40 9.69 -4.49
N ALA A 126 3.99 8.79 -5.29
CA ALA A 126 5.12 9.15 -6.16
C ALA A 126 4.70 10.13 -7.27
N LEU A 127 3.49 10.00 -7.84
CA LEU A 127 2.93 10.94 -8.83
C LEU A 127 2.80 12.35 -8.23
N VAL A 128 2.17 12.48 -7.06
CA VAL A 128 2.02 13.76 -6.36
C VAL A 128 3.39 14.37 -6.06
N ALA A 129 4.32 13.60 -5.52
CA ALA A 129 5.66 14.10 -5.16
C ALA A 129 6.45 14.60 -6.37
N ALA A 130 6.47 13.85 -7.50
CA ALA A 130 7.17 14.26 -8.70
C ALA A 130 6.58 15.53 -9.35
N LEU A 131 5.25 15.60 -9.40
CA LEU A 131 4.53 16.71 -9.99
C LEU A 131 4.61 17.98 -9.13
N ALA A 132 4.51 17.86 -7.81
CA ALA A 132 4.72 18.97 -6.87
C ALA A 132 6.14 19.54 -7.01
N LEU A 133 7.17 18.66 -7.07
CA LEU A 133 8.55 19.08 -7.30
C LEU A 133 8.71 19.82 -8.61
N ALA A 134 8.11 19.34 -9.70
CA ALA A 134 8.16 20.01 -11.02
C ALA A 134 7.52 21.40 -11.02
N ARG A 135 6.57 21.62 -10.13
CA ARG A 135 5.89 22.90 -9.89
C ARG A 135 6.62 23.79 -8.86
N THR A 136 7.73 23.30 -8.32
CA THR A 136 8.46 23.95 -7.21
C THR A 136 7.62 24.11 -5.92
N GLU A 137 6.61 23.27 -5.74
CA GLU A 137 5.80 23.19 -4.55
C GLU A 137 6.50 22.30 -3.51
N ARG A 138 6.51 22.74 -2.26
CA ARG A 138 7.06 21.99 -1.13
C ARG A 138 5.94 21.44 -0.30
N LEU A 139 5.64 20.18 -0.48
CA LEU A 139 4.66 19.45 0.33
C LEU A 139 5.42 18.60 1.37
N SER A 140 4.89 18.55 2.58
CA SER A 140 5.28 17.57 3.59
C SER A 140 4.82 16.18 3.20
N GLU A 141 5.39 15.14 3.80
CA GLU A 141 4.98 13.75 3.58
C GLU A 141 3.48 13.55 3.86
N ARG A 142 2.96 14.23 4.89
CA ARG A 142 1.52 14.23 5.21
C ARG A 142 0.69 14.83 4.08
N GLU A 143 1.04 16.01 3.61
CA GLU A 143 0.32 16.66 2.50
C GLU A 143 0.38 15.83 1.22
N ILE A 144 1.52 15.19 0.94
CA ILE A 144 1.65 14.27 -0.19
C ILE A 144 0.68 13.08 -0.02
N ALA A 145 0.62 12.48 1.18
CA ALA A 145 -0.30 11.37 1.45
C ALA A 145 -1.78 11.77 1.28
N GLU A 146 -2.16 12.95 1.80
CA GLU A 146 -3.53 13.48 1.69
C GLU A 146 -3.90 13.78 0.24
N GLN A 147 -3.01 14.40 -0.52
CA GLN A 147 -3.23 14.69 -1.95
C GLN A 147 -3.28 13.40 -2.79
N ALA A 148 -2.46 12.40 -2.47
CA ALA A 148 -2.47 11.11 -3.14
C ALA A 148 -3.77 10.33 -2.86
N TRP A 149 -4.26 10.35 -1.61
CA TRP A 149 -5.56 9.79 -1.29
C TRP A 149 -6.70 10.56 -2.01
N TYR A 150 -6.65 11.89 -2.06
CA TYR A 150 -7.63 12.70 -2.79
C TYR A 150 -7.65 12.34 -4.29
N LEU A 151 -6.47 12.13 -4.88
CA LEU A 151 -6.31 11.66 -6.26
C LEU A 151 -7.04 10.32 -6.50
N GLU A 152 -6.93 9.37 -5.56
CA GLU A 152 -7.57 8.06 -5.68
C GLU A 152 -9.07 8.13 -5.37
N ALA A 153 -9.42 8.61 -4.19
CA ALA A 153 -10.77 8.49 -3.66
C ALA A 153 -11.74 9.51 -4.26
N VAL A 154 -11.28 10.74 -4.55
CA VAL A 154 -12.15 11.84 -4.99
C VAL A 154 -12.09 12.02 -6.52
N GLU A 155 -10.89 12.16 -7.09
CA GLU A 155 -10.75 12.38 -8.53
C GLU A 155 -11.11 11.14 -9.34
N ARG A 156 -10.61 9.97 -8.94
CA ARG A 156 -10.87 8.70 -9.64
C ARG A 156 -12.08 7.94 -9.10
N LYS A 157 -12.62 8.35 -7.95
CA LYS A 157 -13.77 7.72 -7.27
C LYS A 157 -13.53 6.23 -6.97
N VAL A 158 -12.29 5.86 -6.61
CA VAL A 158 -11.95 4.52 -6.18
C VAL A 158 -12.18 4.42 -4.67
N PRO A 159 -13.09 3.55 -4.21
CA PRO A 159 -13.33 3.39 -2.78
C PRO A 159 -12.14 2.73 -2.09
N GLY A 160 -11.76 3.24 -0.93
CA GLY A 160 -10.64 2.71 -0.14
C GLY A 160 -10.37 3.53 1.12
N GLY A 161 -9.44 3.03 1.93
CA GLY A 161 -8.92 3.74 3.10
C GLY A 161 -7.72 4.62 2.75
N LYS A 162 -7.05 5.12 3.78
CA LYS A 162 -5.91 6.04 3.63
C LYS A 162 -4.56 5.40 3.95
N GLN A 163 -4.54 4.16 4.48
CA GLN A 163 -3.33 3.53 5.01
C GLN A 163 -2.18 3.44 4.00
N ASP A 164 -2.48 3.13 2.73
CA ASP A 164 -1.50 2.90 1.68
C ASP A 164 -0.71 4.18 1.38
N HIS A 165 -1.42 5.28 1.27
CA HIS A 165 -0.85 6.60 0.98
C HIS A 165 0.04 7.09 2.12
N PHE A 166 -0.44 6.98 3.38
CA PHE A 166 0.33 7.40 4.54
C PHE A 166 1.55 6.50 4.78
N ALA A 167 1.42 5.18 4.62
CA ALA A 167 2.54 4.26 4.75
C ALA A 167 3.63 4.53 3.70
N ALA A 168 3.24 4.75 2.43
CA ALA A 168 4.16 5.05 1.35
C ALA A 168 4.83 6.42 1.48
N ALA A 169 4.10 7.42 2.00
CA ALA A 169 4.64 8.76 2.19
C ALA A 169 5.60 8.84 3.37
N LEU A 170 5.30 8.17 4.49
CA LEU A 170 6.05 8.27 5.74
C LEU A 170 7.22 7.26 5.82
N GLY A 171 7.05 6.06 5.29
CA GLY A 171 8.03 4.98 5.45
C GLY A 171 8.09 4.39 6.86
N GLY A 172 9.08 3.54 7.12
CA GLY A 172 9.31 2.91 8.40
C GLY A 172 8.14 2.08 8.92
N PHE A 173 8.08 1.92 10.23
CA PHE A 173 6.96 1.31 10.92
C PHE A 173 6.07 2.40 11.50
N GLN A 174 4.77 2.36 11.21
CA GLN A 174 3.82 3.39 11.63
C GLN A 174 2.61 2.76 12.32
N ARG A 175 2.16 3.39 13.41
CA ARG A 175 0.81 3.26 13.91
C ARG A 175 0.00 4.41 13.32
N LEU A 176 -0.94 4.08 12.45
CA LEU A 176 -1.85 5.04 11.83
C LEU A 176 -3.22 4.94 12.52
N SER A 177 -3.77 6.07 12.96
CA SER A 177 -5.11 6.15 13.52
C SER A 177 -6.01 6.99 12.62
N PHE A 178 -7.20 6.48 12.35
CA PHE A 178 -8.14 7.09 11.41
C PHE A 178 -9.41 7.51 12.14
N ARG A 179 -9.72 8.78 12.08
CA ARG A 179 -10.98 9.34 12.56
C ARG A 179 -11.38 10.44 11.57
N ASP A 180 -12.10 10.02 10.52
CA ASP A 180 -12.41 10.92 9.40
C ASP A 180 -12.87 12.31 9.85
N PRO A 181 -12.31 13.37 9.22
CA PRO A 181 -11.32 13.33 8.13
C PRO A 181 -9.86 13.14 8.57
N ASP A 182 -9.57 13.11 9.86
CA ASP A 182 -8.23 13.17 10.45
C ASP A 182 -7.50 11.83 10.42
N VAL A 183 -6.18 11.90 10.21
CA VAL A 183 -5.26 10.76 10.32
C VAL A 183 -4.17 11.11 11.33
N GLY A 184 -4.10 10.35 12.43
CA GLY A 184 -2.98 10.40 13.35
C GLY A 184 -1.85 9.48 12.87
N THR A 185 -0.60 9.93 13.02
CA THR A 185 0.59 9.17 12.63
C THR A 185 1.56 9.10 13.79
N GLU A 186 2.00 7.90 14.13
CA GLU A 186 2.93 7.65 15.22
C GLU A 186 3.98 6.65 14.72
N PRO A 187 5.27 7.06 14.59
CA PRO A 187 6.33 6.15 14.20
C PRO A 187 6.60 5.14 15.32
N ILE A 188 6.75 3.87 14.94
CA ILE A 188 7.15 2.80 15.86
C ILE A 188 8.64 2.56 15.68
N THR A 189 9.43 2.96 16.68
CA THR A 189 10.87 2.69 16.69
C THR A 189 11.11 1.30 17.25
N LEU A 190 11.71 0.42 16.44
CA LEU A 190 12.08 -0.93 16.84
C LEU A 190 13.52 -0.97 17.34
N ASP A 191 13.81 -1.89 18.25
CA ASP A 191 15.18 -2.28 18.53
C ASP A 191 15.85 -2.78 17.22
N PRO A 192 17.07 -2.32 16.89
CA PRO A 192 17.72 -2.67 15.62
C PRO A 192 17.94 -4.17 15.42
N ALA A 193 18.26 -4.92 16.50
CA ALA A 193 18.46 -6.37 16.42
C ALA A 193 17.11 -7.08 16.16
N PHE A 194 16.05 -6.62 16.81
CA PHE A 194 14.69 -7.11 16.58
C PHE A 194 14.21 -6.79 15.16
N ALA A 195 14.40 -5.57 14.68
CA ALA A 195 14.04 -5.20 13.30
C ALA A 195 14.73 -6.09 12.27
N ALA A 196 16.03 -6.37 12.46
CA ALA A 196 16.79 -7.26 11.61
C ALA A 196 16.33 -8.73 11.72
N ALA A 197 15.92 -9.19 12.92
CA ALA A 197 15.36 -10.52 13.10
C ALA A 197 14.01 -10.65 12.42
N LEU A 198 13.10 -9.69 12.65
CA LEU A 198 11.78 -9.65 12.01
C LEU A 198 11.90 -9.63 10.48
N GLU A 199 12.86 -8.85 9.92
CA GLU A 199 13.12 -8.85 8.48
C GLU A 199 13.53 -10.24 7.96
N ARG A 200 14.53 -10.87 8.60
CA ARG A 200 15.02 -12.19 8.18
C ARG A 200 13.96 -13.28 8.29
N GLN A 201 13.08 -13.19 9.28
CA GLN A 201 12.06 -14.18 9.60
C GLN A 201 10.72 -13.90 8.94
N THR A 202 10.61 -12.81 8.16
CA THR A 202 9.40 -12.51 7.37
C THR A 202 9.53 -13.13 5.97
N VAL A 203 8.61 -14.03 5.64
CA VAL A 203 8.47 -14.63 4.30
C VAL A 203 7.28 -14.00 3.59
N LEU A 204 7.57 -13.20 2.57
CA LEU A 204 6.58 -12.54 1.72
C LEU A 204 6.35 -13.36 0.46
N CYS A 205 5.08 -13.68 0.17
CA CYS A 205 4.69 -14.56 -0.92
C CYS A 205 3.60 -13.90 -1.78
N TYR A 206 3.79 -13.87 -3.09
CA TYR A 206 2.72 -13.58 -4.04
C TYR A 206 2.02 -14.88 -4.46
N THR A 207 0.69 -14.92 -4.35
CA THR A 207 -0.12 -16.14 -4.58
C THR A 207 -0.22 -16.57 -6.04
N GLY A 208 0.22 -15.73 -6.98
CA GLY A 208 0.01 -15.93 -8.43
C GLY A 208 -1.35 -15.40 -8.92
N ARG A 209 -2.24 -14.99 -8.01
CA ARG A 209 -3.56 -14.44 -8.32
C ARG A 209 -3.65 -12.98 -7.87
N PRO A 210 -3.99 -12.03 -8.75
CA PRO A 210 -4.23 -10.65 -8.35
C PRO A 210 -5.37 -10.54 -7.32
N ALA A 211 -5.25 -9.62 -6.36
CA ALA A 211 -6.32 -9.32 -5.43
C ALA A 211 -7.52 -8.68 -6.16
N ALA A 212 -8.73 -9.07 -5.77
CA ALA A 212 -9.99 -8.59 -6.35
C ALA A 212 -10.98 -8.16 -5.24
N ALA A 213 -10.51 -7.35 -4.29
CA ALA A 213 -11.22 -7.03 -3.07
C ALA A 213 -12.38 -6.02 -3.23
N GLY A 214 -12.55 -5.38 -4.38
CA GLY A 214 -13.54 -4.31 -4.56
C GLY A 214 -14.99 -4.69 -4.22
N ALA A 215 -15.43 -5.89 -4.62
CA ALA A 215 -16.76 -6.39 -4.29
C ALA A 215 -16.91 -6.69 -2.79
N ALA A 216 -15.90 -7.30 -2.16
CA ALA A 216 -15.88 -7.55 -0.72
C ALA A 216 -15.91 -6.23 0.06
N LEU A 217 -15.11 -5.23 -0.37
CA LEU A 217 -15.09 -3.91 0.23
C LEU A 217 -16.49 -3.26 0.24
N THR A 218 -17.20 -3.33 -0.88
CA THR A 218 -18.57 -2.80 -1.00
C THR A 218 -19.53 -3.53 -0.06
N ARG A 219 -19.45 -4.87 0.04
CA ARG A 219 -20.33 -5.65 0.92
C ARG A 219 -20.06 -5.37 2.39
N VAL A 220 -18.80 -5.31 2.80
CA VAL A 220 -18.40 -5.01 4.18
C VAL A 220 -18.82 -3.59 4.58
N ALA A 221 -18.60 -2.58 3.72
CA ALA A 221 -19.05 -1.22 3.97
C ALA A 221 -20.57 -1.16 4.15
N ALA A 222 -21.34 -1.79 3.26
CA ALA A 222 -22.79 -1.83 3.34
C ALA A 222 -23.29 -2.60 4.60
N ALA A 223 -22.62 -3.67 5.02
CA ALA A 223 -22.93 -4.37 6.27
C ALA A 223 -22.69 -3.47 7.49
N CYS A 224 -21.56 -2.76 7.50
CA CYS A 224 -21.25 -1.77 8.53
C CYS A 224 -22.30 -0.65 8.59
N GLU A 225 -22.76 -0.14 7.43
CA GLU A 225 -23.80 0.89 7.36
C GLU A 225 -25.10 0.44 7.99
N ARG A 226 -25.50 -0.82 7.78
CA ARG A 226 -26.71 -1.41 8.36
C ARG A 226 -26.58 -1.77 9.83
N GLY A 227 -25.38 -1.63 10.42
CA GLY A 227 -25.12 -2.02 11.81
C GLY A 227 -25.06 -3.53 12.02
N ASP A 228 -24.50 -4.28 11.06
CA ASP A 228 -24.27 -5.73 11.20
C ASP A 228 -23.29 -5.99 12.35
N ASP A 229 -23.77 -6.63 13.41
CA ASP A 229 -22.97 -6.88 14.62
C ASP A 229 -21.81 -7.85 14.35
N GLY A 230 -21.96 -8.80 13.44
CA GLY A 230 -20.90 -9.74 13.07
C GLY A 230 -19.72 -9.04 12.39
N VAL A 231 -20.01 -8.25 11.35
CA VAL A 231 -18.99 -7.48 10.62
C VAL A 231 -18.37 -6.41 11.52
N THR A 232 -19.19 -5.66 12.27
CA THR A 232 -18.69 -4.60 13.16
C THR A 232 -17.86 -5.18 14.30
N GLY A 233 -18.28 -6.32 14.87
CA GLY A 233 -17.53 -7.05 15.89
C GLY A 233 -16.17 -7.55 15.36
N ALA A 234 -16.15 -8.09 14.14
CA ALA A 234 -14.89 -8.51 13.50
C ALA A 234 -13.95 -7.33 13.25
N LEU A 235 -14.46 -6.18 12.78
CA LEU A 235 -13.64 -4.96 12.59
C LEU A 235 -13.08 -4.43 13.92
N ARG A 236 -13.85 -4.47 15.02
CA ARG A 236 -13.35 -4.12 16.36
C ARG A 236 -12.22 -5.05 16.77
N ALA A 237 -12.37 -6.36 16.59
CA ALA A 237 -11.33 -7.33 16.90
C ALA A 237 -10.06 -7.14 16.03
N VAL A 238 -10.21 -6.77 14.74
CA VAL A 238 -9.10 -6.38 13.87
C VAL A 238 -8.39 -5.13 14.41
N LYS A 239 -9.14 -4.15 14.91
CA LYS A 239 -8.59 -2.93 15.53
C LYS A 239 -7.86 -3.24 16.84
N ASP A 240 -8.42 -4.08 17.71
CA ASP A 240 -7.82 -4.48 18.97
C ASP A 240 -6.50 -5.25 18.74
N ALA A 241 -6.46 -6.11 17.73
CA ALA A 241 -5.22 -6.78 17.31
C ALA A 241 -4.15 -5.78 16.83
N ALA A 242 -4.54 -4.63 16.26
CA ALA A 242 -3.59 -3.59 15.86
C ALA A 242 -2.96 -2.87 17.07
N GLU A 243 -3.72 -2.58 18.11
CA GLU A 243 -3.15 -2.03 19.36
C GLU A 243 -2.20 -3.03 20.02
N ALA A 244 -2.60 -4.30 20.11
CA ALA A 244 -1.74 -5.36 20.65
C ALA A 244 -0.46 -5.55 19.82
N MET A 245 -0.52 -5.36 18.48
CA MET A 245 0.63 -5.43 17.58
C MET A 245 1.65 -4.34 17.91
N VAL A 246 1.23 -3.11 18.22
CA VAL A 246 2.12 -2.02 18.62
C VAL A 246 2.93 -2.42 19.86
N GLU A 247 2.25 -2.98 20.86
CA GLU A 247 2.90 -3.41 22.11
C GLU A 247 3.88 -4.60 21.86
N ALA A 248 3.49 -5.56 21.02
CA ALA A 248 4.36 -6.70 20.66
C ALA A 248 5.63 -6.24 19.93
N LEU A 249 5.49 -5.29 18.99
CA LEU A 249 6.63 -4.70 18.29
C LEU A 249 7.57 -3.93 19.22
N ARG A 250 7.04 -3.13 20.14
CA ARG A 250 7.82 -2.39 21.14
C ARG A 250 8.53 -3.30 22.14
N ALA A 251 7.87 -4.41 22.52
CA ALA A 251 8.43 -5.42 23.41
C ALA A 251 9.44 -6.36 22.72
N ALA A 252 9.65 -6.22 21.40
CA ALA A 252 10.49 -7.11 20.60
C ALA A 252 10.05 -8.61 20.69
N ASP A 253 8.76 -8.87 20.84
CA ASP A 253 8.17 -10.21 20.99
C ASP A 253 7.72 -10.77 19.63
N LEU A 254 8.65 -11.46 18.96
CA LEU A 254 8.40 -12.03 17.64
C LEU A 254 7.30 -13.11 17.65
N ALA A 255 7.24 -13.92 18.71
CA ALA A 255 6.21 -14.96 18.84
C ALA A 255 4.81 -14.32 18.93
N ARG A 256 4.68 -13.25 19.70
CA ARG A 256 3.43 -12.50 19.81
C ARG A 256 3.08 -11.79 18.51
N VAL A 257 4.05 -11.24 17.78
CA VAL A 257 3.83 -10.66 16.43
C VAL A 257 3.25 -11.72 15.50
N GLY A 258 3.84 -12.93 15.43
CA GLY A 258 3.31 -14.02 14.63
C GLY A 258 1.89 -14.41 15.02
N ALA A 259 1.64 -14.60 16.32
CA ALA A 259 0.31 -14.94 16.82
C ALA A 259 -0.75 -13.88 16.47
N LEU A 260 -0.42 -12.59 16.59
CA LEU A 260 -1.30 -11.48 16.24
C LEU A 260 -1.58 -11.36 14.73
N LEU A 261 -0.63 -11.72 13.87
CA LEU A 261 -0.88 -11.82 12.43
C LEU A 261 -1.97 -12.87 12.14
N ALA A 262 -1.87 -14.06 12.74
CA ALA A 262 -2.85 -15.13 12.55
C ALA A 262 -4.23 -14.79 13.16
N GLU A 263 -4.24 -14.18 14.34
CA GLU A 263 -5.45 -13.72 15.04
C GLU A 263 -6.20 -12.67 14.19
N GLY A 264 -5.48 -11.59 13.79
CA GLY A 264 -6.04 -10.54 12.94
C GLY A 264 -6.53 -11.06 11.60
N TRP A 265 -5.81 -12.03 11.00
CA TRP A 265 -6.24 -12.67 9.77
C TRP A 265 -7.52 -13.48 9.93
N THR A 266 -7.69 -14.16 11.05
CA THR A 266 -8.95 -14.88 11.37
C THR A 266 -10.13 -13.93 11.42
N HIS A 267 -9.98 -12.77 12.04
CA HIS A 267 -11.03 -11.75 12.09
C HIS A 267 -11.28 -11.10 10.72
N GLN A 268 -10.22 -10.87 9.91
CA GLN A 268 -10.39 -10.36 8.54
C GLN A 268 -11.17 -11.34 7.65
N GLN A 269 -10.93 -12.65 7.78
CA GLN A 269 -11.68 -13.67 7.03
C GLN A 269 -13.17 -13.69 7.40
N ALA A 270 -13.53 -13.29 8.61
CA ALA A 270 -14.93 -13.22 9.05
C ALA A 270 -15.69 -12.02 8.43
N LEU A 271 -15.01 -11.04 7.82
CA LEU A 271 -15.64 -9.88 7.20
C LEU A 271 -16.40 -10.23 5.93
N ASP A 272 -15.82 -11.11 5.10
CA ASP A 272 -16.45 -11.51 3.84
C ASP A 272 -15.80 -12.83 3.34
N PRO A 273 -16.58 -13.75 2.77
CA PRO A 273 -16.09 -15.06 2.32
C PRO A 273 -15.02 -14.97 1.21
N ASP A 274 -15.01 -13.89 0.42
CA ASP A 274 -14.04 -13.72 -0.67
C ASP A 274 -12.68 -13.23 -0.19
N VAL A 275 -12.54 -12.80 1.08
CA VAL A 275 -11.27 -12.34 1.64
C VAL A 275 -10.19 -13.41 1.60
N ARG A 276 -10.56 -14.68 1.79
CA ARG A 276 -9.64 -15.83 1.77
C ARG A 276 -9.83 -16.66 0.52
N THR A 277 -8.88 -16.63 -0.40
CA THR A 277 -8.91 -17.45 -1.61
C THR A 277 -8.36 -18.86 -1.39
N PRO A 278 -8.66 -19.83 -2.28
CA PRO A 278 -8.09 -21.18 -2.21
C PRO A 278 -6.54 -21.19 -2.23
N GLU A 279 -5.92 -20.28 -2.98
CA GLU A 279 -4.46 -20.13 -3.04
C GLU A 279 -3.89 -19.69 -1.69
N MET A 280 -4.54 -18.70 -1.04
CA MET A 280 -4.18 -18.25 0.30
C MET A 280 -4.31 -19.38 1.32
N ALA A 281 -5.44 -20.11 1.29
CA ALA A 281 -5.66 -21.26 2.16
C ALA A 281 -4.62 -22.38 1.98
N ARG A 282 -4.12 -22.57 0.76
CA ARG A 282 -3.05 -23.53 0.48
C ARG A 282 -1.73 -23.10 1.09
N LEU A 283 -1.40 -21.80 0.95
CA LEU A 283 -0.19 -21.22 1.55
C LEU A 283 -0.20 -21.30 3.09
N GLU A 284 -1.31 -20.93 3.72
CA GLU A 284 -1.47 -21.03 5.18
C GLU A 284 -1.17 -22.44 5.68
N ARG A 285 -1.79 -23.46 5.07
CA ARG A 285 -1.56 -24.87 5.46
C ARG A 285 -0.10 -25.27 5.24
N ALA A 286 0.51 -24.88 4.11
CA ALA A 286 1.89 -25.23 3.79
C ALA A 286 2.88 -24.63 4.79
N LEU A 287 2.67 -23.35 5.17
CA LEU A 287 3.60 -22.68 6.09
C LEU A 287 3.35 -23.08 7.56
N ALA A 288 2.11 -23.31 7.95
CA ALA A 288 1.79 -23.86 9.26
C ALA A 288 2.45 -25.25 9.48
N ALA A 289 2.47 -26.11 8.45
CA ALA A 289 3.07 -27.44 8.51
C ALA A 289 4.58 -27.43 8.75
N VAL A 290 5.26 -26.33 8.45
CA VAL A 290 6.71 -26.14 8.67
C VAL A 290 7.01 -25.20 9.84
N GLY A 291 6.02 -24.89 10.69
CA GLY A 291 6.21 -24.17 11.94
C GLY A 291 6.27 -22.64 11.82
N ALA A 292 5.61 -22.04 10.80
CA ALA A 292 5.42 -20.60 10.79
C ALA A 292 4.67 -20.15 12.06
N LEU A 293 5.12 -19.06 12.68
CA LEU A 293 4.54 -18.51 13.92
C LEU A 293 3.16 -17.87 13.69
N GLY A 294 2.91 -17.43 12.45
CA GLY A 294 1.67 -16.86 12.00
C GLY A 294 1.83 -16.08 10.70
N GLY A 295 0.72 -15.67 10.10
CA GLY A 295 0.74 -14.93 8.85
C GLY A 295 -0.64 -14.45 8.46
N LYS A 296 -0.70 -13.56 7.45
CA LYS A 296 -1.94 -12.99 6.96
C LYS A 296 -1.87 -12.60 5.48
N GLY A 297 -3.03 -12.36 4.89
CA GLY A 297 -3.14 -11.69 3.60
C GLY A 297 -2.72 -10.23 3.71
N ALA A 298 -1.97 -9.73 2.73
CA ALA A 298 -1.60 -8.32 2.66
C ALA A 298 -2.76 -7.48 2.11
N GLY A 299 -3.00 -6.34 2.73
CA GLY A 299 -4.10 -5.44 2.40
C GLY A 299 -5.48 -6.03 2.69
N LEU A 300 -6.39 -5.91 1.74
CA LEU A 300 -7.77 -6.37 1.91
C LEU A 300 -7.96 -7.89 1.73
N GLY A 301 -6.91 -8.63 1.36
CA GLY A 301 -7.04 -10.03 1.00
C GLY A 301 -7.63 -10.24 -0.41
N ALA A 302 -8.45 -11.28 -0.60
CA ALA A 302 -9.06 -11.64 -1.89
C ALA A 302 -8.04 -11.96 -3.01
N GLY A 303 -6.88 -12.49 -2.65
CA GLY A 303 -5.72 -12.75 -3.52
C GLY A 303 -4.53 -11.84 -3.21
N GLY A 304 -3.67 -11.59 -4.19
CA GLY A 304 -2.47 -10.79 -4.00
C GLY A 304 -1.40 -11.54 -3.22
N SER A 305 -0.82 -10.88 -2.23
CA SER A 305 0.28 -11.42 -1.42
C SER A 305 -0.18 -11.86 -0.02
N MET A 306 0.58 -12.76 0.56
CA MET A 306 0.54 -13.11 1.98
C MET A 306 1.94 -12.96 2.56
N PHE A 307 2.04 -12.70 3.83
CA PHE A 307 3.30 -12.74 4.54
C PHE A 307 3.16 -13.49 5.86
N PHE A 308 4.28 -14.10 6.26
CA PHE A 308 4.33 -14.98 7.43
C PHE A 308 5.60 -14.65 8.23
N VAL A 309 5.48 -14.73 9.54
CA VAL A 309 6.63 -14.71 10.44
C VAL A 309 6.99 -16.16 10.79
N THR A 310 8.27 -16.49 10.67
CA THR A 310 8.81 -17.83 10.91
C THR A 310 9.73 -17.84 12.14
N GLY A 311 10.21 -19.01 12.53
CA GLY A 311 11.32 -19.11 13.47
C GLY A 311 12.66 -18.65 12.86
N ASP A 312 13.76 -18.95 13.54
CA ASP A 312 15.11 -18.45 13.19
C ASP A 312 15.58 -18.84 11.79
N ASP A 313 15.13 -19.99 11.28
CA ASP A 313 15.42 -20.45 9.92
C ASP A 313 14.18 -20.31 9.02
N PRO A 314 14.12 -19.34 8.10
CA PRO A 314 13.03 -19.19 7.15
C PRO A 314 13.09 -20.15 5.96
N ALA A 315 14.19 -20.91 5.77
CA ALA A 315 14.38 -21.73 4.57
C ALA A 315 13.29 -22.80 4.36
N PRO A 316 12.82 -23.53 5.40
CA PRO A 316 11.70 -24.45 5.24
C PRO A 316 10.41 -23.77 4.77
N ALA A 317 10.10 -22.58 5.30
CA ALA A 317 8.92 -21.80 4.91
C ALA A 317 9.01 -21.29 3.47
N VAL A 318 10.18 -20.81 3.04
CA VAL A 318 10.47 -20.41 1.66
C VAL A 318 10.28 -21.60 0.69
N ALA A 319 10.79 -22.79 1.05
CA ALA A 319 10.63 -24.00 0.25
C ALA A 319 9.15 -24.42 0.16
N ALA A 320 8.44 -24.41 1.30
CA ALA A 320 7.01 -24.74 1.36
C ALA A 320 6.14 -23.76 0.55
N ALA A 321 6.44 -22.46 0.61
CA ALA A 321 5.74 -21.46 -0.17
C ALA A 321 5.89 -21.69 -1.69
N ARG A 322 7.12 -21.96 -2.14
CA ARG A 322 7.38 -22.28 -3.56
C ARG A 322 6.70 -23.59 -3.99
N ALA A 323 6.75 -24.62 -3.15
CA ALA A 323 6.05 -25.90 -3.42
C ALA A 323 4.51 -25.70 -3.49
N ALA A 324 3.95 -24.75 -2.74
CA ALA A 324 2.55 -24.37 -2.81
C ALA A 324 2.19 -23.52 -4.04
N GLY A 325 3.18 -23.19 -4.91
CA GLY A 325 3.00 -22.44 -6.15
C GLY A 325 3.10 -20.92 -6.01
N ALA A 326 3.59 -20.41 -4.88
CA ALA A 326 3.77 -18.98 -4.68
C ALA A 326 5.14 -18.49 -5.17
N THR A 327 5.19 -17.21 -5.55
CA THR A 327 6.44 -16.49 -5.79
C THR A 327 6.88 -15.82 -4.48
N VAL A 328 8.07 -16.18 -3.98
CA VAL A 328 8.64 -15.52 -2.79
C VAL A 328 9.29 -14.21 -3.21
N LEU A 329 8.92 -13.14 -2.52
CA LEU A 329 9.38 -11.78 -2.77
C LEU A 329 10.34 -11.32 -1.66
N PRO A 330 11.24 -10.35 -1.93
CA PRO A 330 12.05 -9.76 -0.88
C PRO A 330 11.19 -8.97 0.11
N ALA A 331 11.42 -9.19 1.41
CA ALA A 331 10.73 -8.49 2.50
C ALA A 331 11.74 -7.67 3.31
N ARG A 332 12.40 -6.69 2.67
CA ARG A 332 13.31 -5.76 3.35
C ARG A 332 12.56 -4.52 3.80
N TRP A 333 12.87 -4.04 5.00
CA TRP A 333 12.26 -2.82 5.51
C TRP A 333 12.82 -1.58 4.83
N ALA A 334 11.95 -0.60 4.58
CA ALA A 334 12.31 0.72 4.09
C ALA A 334 12.12 1.73 5.23
N ALA A 335 13.23 2.32 5.69
CA ALA A 335 13.18 3.31 6.76
C ALA A 335 12.59 4.65 6.32
N GLU A 336 12.79 5.01 5.05
CA GLU A 336 12.34 6.29 4.48
C GLU A 336 11.07 6.09 3.64
N GLY A 337 10.21 7.09 3.66
CA GLY A 337 9.04 7.18 2.81
C GLY A 337 9.35 7.73 1.41
N VAL A 338 8.41 8.50 0.87
CA VAL A 338 8.54 9.08 -0.46
C VAL A 338 9.75 10.01 -0.58
N ARG A 339 10.46 9.91 -1.70
CA ARG A 339 11.54 10.83 -2.09
C ARG A 339 11.31 11.35 -3.50
N ALA A 340 11.61 12.64 -3.73
CA ALA A 340 11.57 13.24 -5.06
C ALA A 340 12.85 14.05 -5.32
N TRP A 341 13.39 14.00 -6.55
CA TRP A 341 14.65 14.64 -6.92
C TRP A 341 14.70 15.07 -8.39
#